data_da116dc623cbc3b6e5c2144c2906d4ad
#
_entry.id   da116dc623cbc3b6e5c2144c2906d4ad
#
_cell.length_a   1.000
_cell.length_b   1.000
_cell.length_c   1.000
_cell.angle_alpha   90.00
_cell.angle_beta   90.00
_cell.angle_gamma   90.00
#
_symmetry.space_group_name_H-M   'P 1'
#
loop_
_entity.id
_entity.type
_entity.pdbx_description
1 polymer ?
#
loop_
_entity_poly.entity_id
_entity_poly.type
_entity_poly.pdbx_seq_one_letter_code
_entity_poly.pdbx_strand_id
1 'polypeptide(L)'
;MRKILQITNPNDYARYVNAPVLHPLISILHYEELGFFRRSLNRYCVYGLFIQKNFPKDIAYGTKTYDTKGISIIAVAPGQIGGVEDNGELISRNGWVLLWSPKLIHGTVWENAMKDYRFFSYFYKDSLQMTSEEWERISLLINQMRSELQENEDSPSLRGVIQGYLHALLEYCNRIYLRQKSSEEARSSDILK
;
A
#
# COMPACT_ATOMS: atom_id res chain seq x y z
N MET A 1 -0.41 -24.38 -13.04
CA MET A 1 -0.01 -24.04 -11.65
C MET A 1 0.04 -22.52 -11.53
N ARG A 2 -0.73 -21.90 -10.63
CA ARG A 2 -0.72 -20.44 -10.42
C ARG A 2 0.68 -19.99 -10.02
N LYS A 3 1.27 -19.06 -10.78
CA LYS A 3 2.57 -18.50 -10.44
C LYS A 3 2.36 -17.35 -9.43
N ILE A 4 2.82 -17.57 -8.20
CA ILE A 4 2.74 -16.58 -7.13
C ILE A 4 4.14 -16.00 -6.90
N LEU A 5 4.28 -14.68 -7.06
CA LEU A 5 5.51 -13.97 -6.77
C LEU A 5 5.69 -13.85 -5.25
N GLN A 6 6.86 -14.26 -4.76
CA GLN A 6 7.18 -14.17 -3.34
C GLN A 6 7.79 -12.79 -3.05
N ILE A 7 7.11 -12.01 -2.22
CA ILE A 7 7.59 -10.70 -1.74
C ILE A 7 8.12 -10.89 -0.33
N THR A 8 9.35 -11.34 -0.21
CA THR A 8 10.03 -11.65 1.06
C THR A 8 10.66 -10.42 1.67
N ASN A 9 11.05 -9.46 0.85
CA ASN A 9 11.53 -8.14 1.26
C ASN A 9 10.88 -7.02 0.44
N PRO A 10 10.93 -5.76 0.88
CA PRO A 10 10.22 -4.66 0.21
C PRO A 10 10.62 -4.44 -1.25
N ASN A 11 11.86 -4.81 -1.62
CA ASN A 11 12.41 -4.54 -2.94
C ASN A 11 12.19 -5.66 -3.95
N ASP A 12 11.57 -6.78 -3.56
CA ASP A 12 11.29 -7.88 -4.50
C ASP A 12 10.31 -7.44 -5.59
N TYR A 13 9.30 -6.65 -5.22
CA TYR A 13 8.37 -6.09 -6.20
C TYR A 13 9.03 -5.01 -7.08
N ALA A 14 9.89 -4.16 -6.49
CA ALA A 14 10.64 -3.17 -7.25
C ALA A 14 11.50 -3.83 -8.35
N ARG A 15 12.21 -4.90 -8.00
CA ARG A 15 12.99 -5.68 -8.98
C ARG A 15 12.13 -6.31 -10.06
N TYR A 16 10.95 -6.81 -9.68
CA TYR A 16 10.01 -7.42 -10.63
C TYR A 16 9.52 -6.44 -11.70
N VAL A 17 9.28 -5.18 -11.33
CA VAL A 17 8.80 -4.12 -12.24
C VAL A 17 9.93 -3.23 -12.78
N ASN A 18 11.20 -3.59 -12.56
CA ASN A 18 12.39 -2.83 -12.95
C ASN A 18 12.45 -1.40 -12.38
N ALA A 19 11.99 -1.24 -11.15
CA ALA A 19 12.07 0.02 -10.42
C ALA A 19 13.37 0.14 -9.62
N PRO A 20 13.84 1.37 -9.31
CA PRO A 20 14.99 1.58 -8.44
C PRO A 20 14.80 1.02 -7.04
N VAL A 21 15.89 0.52 -6.45
CA VAL A 21 15.96 0.11 -5.05
C VAL A 21 16.64 1.25 -4.28
N LEU A 22 15.91 1.89 -3.37
CA LEU A 22 16.38 3.07 -2.64
C LEU A 22 16.85 2.75 -1.22
N HIS A 23 16.24 1.75 -0.56
CA HIS A 23 16.54 1.44 0.84
C HIS A 23 16.22 -0.03 1.16
N PRO A 24 17.00 -0.73 2.00
CA PRO A 24 16.78 -2.15 2.27
C PRO A 24 15.48 -2.49 3.01
N LEU A 25 14.93 -1.56 3.80
CA LEU A 25 13.74 -1.80 4.63
C LEU A 25 12.45 -1.20 4.11
N ILE A 26 12.51 -0.39 3.04
CA ILE A 26 11.32 0.22 2.42
C ILE A 26 11.54 0.41 0.93
N SER A 27 10.51 0.18 0.16
CA SER A 27 10.44 0.44 -1.28
C SER A 27 9.29 1.41 -1.57
N ILE A 28 9.58 2.46 -2.33
CA ILE A 28 8.60 3.45 -2.78
C ILE A 28 8.68 3.57 -4.28
N LEU A 29 7.60 3.22 -4.96
CA LEU A 29 7.49 3.23 -6.40
C LEU A 29 6.43 4.22 -6.85
N HIS A 30 6.74 4.96 -7.92
CA HIS A 30 5.79 5.80 -8.63
C HIS A 30 5.50 5.15 -9.99
N TYR A 31 4.30 4.66 -10.18
CA TYR A 31 3.96 3.86 -11.35
C TYR A 31 4.13 4.60 -12.68
N GLU A 32 3.88 5.92 -12.71
CA GLU A 32 4.01 6.74 -13.92
C GLU A 32 5.46 6.88 -14.40
N GLU A 33 6.43 6.59 -13.53
CA GLU A 33 7.86 6.59 -13.90
C GLU A 33 8.32 5.21 -14.41
N LEU A 34 7.48 4.19 -14.29
CA LEU A 34 7.79 2.85 -14.74
C LEU A 34 7.37 2.67 -16.20
N GLY A 35 8.09 1.82 -16.91
CA GLY A 35 7.65 1.30 -18.20
C GLY A 35 6.49 0.30 -18.06
N PHE A 36 6.18 -0.39 -19.13
CA PHE A 36 5.21 -1.49 -19.09
C PHE A 36 5.78 -2.68 -18.33
N PHE A 37 4.95 -3.32 -17.52
CA PHE A 37 5.30 -4.51 -16.74
C PHE A 37 4.15 -5.52 -16.73
N ARG A 38 4.47 -6.76 -16.33
CA ARG A 38 3.48 -7.83 -16.22
C ARG A 38 2.80 -7.79 -14.87
N ARG A 39 1.53 -8.18 -14.83
CA ARG A 39 0.76 -8.35 -13.59
C ARG A 39 1.37 -9.49 -12.76
N SER A 40 1.12 -9.47 -11.46
CA SER A 40 1.53 -10.56 -10.57
C SER A 40 0.53 -10.78 -9.45
N LEU A 41 0.32 -12.04 -9.12
CA LEU A 41 -0.28 -12.43 -7.85
C LEU A 41 0.86 -12.62 -6.86
N ASN A 42 0.78 -11.96 -5.72
CA ASN A 42 1.89 -11.84 -4.78
C ASN A 42 1.54 -12.48 -3.43
N ARG A 43 2.52 -13.14 -2.81
CA ARG A 43 2.48 -13.52 -1.40
C ARG A 43 3.41 -12.59 -0.64
N TYR A 44 2.87 -11.87 0.35
CA TYR A 44 3.60 -10.84 1.07
C TYR A 44 4.17 -11.36 2.39
N CYS A 45 5.45 -11.09 2.66
CA CYS A 45 6.09 -11.16 3.98
C CYS A 45 6.36 -9.76 4.55
N VAL A 46 5.82 -8.73 3.92
CA VAL A 46 5.99 -7.31 4.21
C VAL A 46 4.63 -6.64 4.33
N TYR A 47 4.60 -5.46 4.94
CA TYR A 47 3.46 -4.56 4.84
C TYR A 47 3.50 -3.78 3.54
N GLY A 48 2.34 -3.34 3.06
CA GLY A 48 2.29 -2.49 1.89
C GLY A 48 1.00 -1.72 1.71
N LEU A 49 1.11 -0.64 0.95
CA LEU A 49 0.02 0.21 0.47
C LEU A 49 0.15 0.34 -1.04
N PHE A 50 -0.89 -0.04 -1.74
CA PHE A 50 -1.07 0.22 -3.17
C PHE A 50 -2.09 1.34 -3.29
N ILE A 51 -1.66 2.50 -3.76
CA ILE A 51 -2.44 3.73 -3.81
C ILE A 51 -2.57 4.12 -5.26
N GLN A 52 -3.74 3.93 -5.85
CA GLN A 52 -3.92 4.04 -7.30
C GLN A 52 -5.25 4.69 -7.68
N LYS A 53 -5.24 5.27 -8.87
CA LYS A 53 -6.45 5.65 -9.59
C LYS A 53 -6.87 4.48 -10.49
N ASN A 54 -8.18 4.17 -10.46
CA ASN A 54 -8.77 3.17 -11.35
C ASN A 54 -8.08 1.79 -11.29
N PHE A 55 -8.07 1.18 -10.13
CA PHE A 55 -7.61 -0.20 -9.98
C PHE A 55 -8.35 -1.16 -10.94
N PRO A 56 -7.70 -2.21 -11.43
CA PRO A 56 -8.39 -3.28 -12.13
C PRO A 56 -9.51 -3.88 -11.27
N LYS A 57 -10.65 -4.21 -11.90
CA LYS A 57 -11.80 -4.79 -11.20
C LYS A 57 -11.56 -6.23 -10.72
N ASP A 58 -10.53 -6.89 -11.24
CA ASP A 58 -10.18 -8.29 -10.99
C ASP A 58 -9.06 -8.47 -9.95
N ILE A 59 -8.77 -7.44 -9.13
CA ILE A 59 -7.78 -7.58 -8.07
C ILE A 59 -8.24 -8.61 -7.04
N ALA A 60 -7.49 -9.68 -6.95
CA ALA A 60 -7.72 -10.74 -5.99
C ALA A 60 -7.12 -10.42 -4.62
N TYR A 61 -7.85 -10.83 -3.58
CA TYR A 61 -7.36 -10.90 -2.22
C TYR A 61 -7.84 -12.21 -1.59
N GLY A 62 -6.93 -13.15 -1.42
CA GLY A 62 -7.32 -14.51 -1.10
C GLY A 62 -8.25 -15.08 -2.16
N THR A 63 -9.50 -15.41 -1.81
CA THR A 63 -10.52 -15.93 -2.71
C THR A 63 -11.54 -14.89 -3.20
N LYS A 64 -11.36 -13.62 -2.83
CA LYS A 64 -12.31 -12.52 -3.13
C LYS A 64 -11.64 -11.44 -3.96
N THR A 65 -12.47 -10.62 -4.60
CA THR A 65 -12.05 -9.41 -5.33
C THR A 65 -12.35 -8.16 -4.52
N TYR A 66 -11.53 -7.11 -4.69
CA TYR A 66 -11.80 -5.80 -4.09
C TYR A 66 -12.84 -5.02 -4.88
N ASP A 67 -13.73 -4.33 -4.17
CA ASP A 67 -14.51 -3.24 -4.77
C ASP A 67 -13.66 -1.97 -4.78
N THR A 68 -13.11 -1.66 -5.95
CA THR A 68 -12.25 -0.49 -6.17
C THR A 68 -12.94 0.50 -7.09
N LYS A 69 -13.20 1.70 -6.61
CA LYS A 69 -13.77 2.80 -7.38
C LYS A 69 -12.92 4.05 -7.24
N GLY A 70 -12.68 4.75 -8.38
CA GLY A 70 -11.94 6.01 -8.36
C GLY A 70 -10.53 5.88 -7.78
N ILE A 71 -10.20 6.69 -6.77
CA ILE A 71 -8.90 6.70 -6.10
C ILE A 71 -8.99 5.85 -4.84
N SER A 72 -8.17 4.82 -4.76
CA SER A 72 -8.26 3.85 -3.67
C SER A 72 -6.90 3.43 -3.12
N ILE A 73 -6.89 2.98 -1.86
CA ILE A 73 -5.75 2.32 -1.23
C ILE A 73 -6.13 0.87 -0.93
N ILE A 74 -5.27 -0.05 -1.36
CA ILE A 74 -5.30 -1.44 -0.93
C ILE A 74 -4.12 -1.65 0.00
N ALA A 75 -4.39 -2.07 1.23
CA ALA A 75 -3.39 -2.40 2.22
C ALA A 75 -3.14 -3.91 2.25
N VAL A 76 -1.88 -4.30 2.35
CA VAL A 76 -1.45 -5.69 2.50
C VAL A 76 -0.55 -5.86 3.72
N ALA A 77 -0.61 -7.02 4.35
CA ALA A 77 0.17 -7.37 5.53
C ALA A 77 0.89 -8.72 5.34
N PRO A 78 1.91 -9.01 6.16
CA PRO A 78 2.60 -10.30 6.12
C PRO A 78 1.63 -11.49 6.20
N GLY A 79 1.86 -12.49 5.37
CA GLY A 79 1.03 -13.70 5.26
C GLY A 79 -0.12 -13.62 4.24
N GLN A 80 -0.42 -12.45 3.72
CA GLN A 80 -1.51 -12.25 2.77
C GLN A 80 -1.08 -12.54 1.33
N ILE A 81 -2.08 -12.90 0.50
CA ILE A 81 -1.93 -13.06 -0.94
C ILE A 81 -2.86 -12.03 -1.60
N GLY A 82 -2.31 -11.26 -2.52
CA GLY A 82 -3.08 -10.25 -3.26
C GLY A 82 -2.42 -9.87 -4.58
N GLY A 83 -3.18 -9.19 -5.42
CA GLY A 83 -2.74 -8.77 -6.75
C GLY A 83 -3.62 -9.35 -7.87
N VAL A 84 -3.06 -9.44 -9.07
CA VAL A 84 -3.77 -9.91 -10.27
C VAL A 84 -2.92 -10.96 -10.97
N GLU A 85 -3.52 -12.10 -11.31
CA GLU A 85 -2.80 -13.14 -12.06
C GLU A 85 -2.24 -12.59 -13.38
N ASP A 86 -1.04 -13.03 -13.68
CA ASP A 86 -0.39 -12.70 -14.96
C ASP A 86 -1.11 -13.44 -16.10
N ASN A 87 -1.66 -12.66 -17.01
CA ASN A 87 -2.31 -13.15 -18.23
C ASN A 87 -1.43 -12.98 -19.49
N GLY A 88 -0.16 -12.61 -19.31
CA GLY A 88 0.77 -12.37 -20.41
C GLY A 88 0.77 -10.96 -20.96
N GLU A 89 -0.18 -10.10 -20.60
CA GLU A 89 -0.26 -8.72 -21.07
C GLU A 89 0.68 -7.81 -20.29
N LEU A 90 1.23 -6.84 -21.01
CA LEU A 90 1.96 -5.72 -20.43
C LEU A 90 0.98 -4.62 -20.06
N ILE A 91 1.12 -4.08 -18.87
CA ILE A 91 0.27 -3.01 -18.33
C ILE A 91 1.11 -1.82 -17.88
N SER A 92 0.47 -0.66 -17.78
CA SER A 92 0.94 0.50 -17.03
C SER A 92 -0.09 0.84 -15.95
N ARG A 93 0.34 1.55 -14.92
CA ARG A 93 -0.55 1.97 -13.81
C ARG A 93 -0.26 3.41 -13.43
N ASN A 94 -1.15 3.98 -12.62
CA ASN A 94 -1.06 5.34 -12.12
C ASN A 94 -1.18 5.33 -10.60
N GLY A 95 -0.16 5.86 -9.91
CA GLY A 95 -0.14 5.97 -8.46
C GLY A 95 1.14 5.48 -7.81
N TRP A 96 1.02 5.11 -6.54
CA TRP A 96 2.14 4.78 -5.67
C TRP A 96 2.06 3.36 -5.13
N VAL A 97 3.22 2.76 -4.91
CA VAL A 97 3.37 1.54 -4.11
C VAL A 97 4.39 1.79 -3.02
N LEU A 98 4.01 1.51 -1.79
CA LEU A 98 4.92 1.46 -0.65
C LEU A 98 4.93 0.05 -0.10
N LEU A 99 6.10 -0.54 0.03
CA LEU A 99 6.29 -1.82 0.71
C LEU A 99 7.36 -1.62 1.78
N TRP A 100 7.14 -2.12 2.99
CA TRP A 100 8.14 -2.02 4.07
C TRP A 100 8.22 -3.29 4.90
N SER A 101 9.45 -3.57 5.35
CA SER A 101 9.72 -4.66 6.26
C SER A 101 9.17 -4.35 7.66
N PRO A 102 8.60 -5.33 8.39
CA PRO A 102 8.29 -5.16 9.80
C PRO A 102 9.48 -4.64 10.63
N LYS A 103 10.71 -4.95 10.22
CA LYS A 103 11.94 -4.47 10.87
C LYS A 103 12.09 -2.94 10.85
N LEU A 104 11.45 -2.25 9.91
CA LEU A 104 11.52 -0.78 9.84
C LEU A 104 10.90 -0.14 11.09
N ILE A 105 9.80 -0.70 11.57
CA ILE A 105 9.03 -0.16 12.71
C ILE A 105 9.36 -0.84 14.04
N HIS A 106 10.16 -1.91 14.01
CA HIS A 106 10.53 -2.64 15.22
C HIS A 106 11.24 -1.74 16.24
N GLY A 107 10.77 -1.79 17.49
CA GLY A 107 11.28 -0.99 18.59
C GLY A 107 10.74 0.44 18.65
N THR A 108 9.84 0.83 17.76
CA THR A 108 9.14 2.12 17.85
C THR A 108 7.95 2.06 18.81
N VAL A 109 7.57 3.21 19.37
CA VAL A 109 6.41 3.31 20.28
C VAL A 109 5.08 2.96 19.57
N TRP A 110 5.04 3.06 18.25
CA TRP A 110 3.85 2.79 17.45
C TRP A 110 3.86 1.40 16.78
N GLU A 111 4.89 0.56 17.02
CA GLU A 111 4.93 -0.82 16.53
C GLU A 111 3.66 -1.59 16.90
N ASN A 112 3.20 -1.44 18.13
CA ASN A 112 1.97 -2.08 18.61
C ASN A 112 0.71 -1.51 17.96
N ALA A 113 0.71 -0.24 17.55
CA ALA A 113 -0.41 0.40 16.88
C ALA A 113 -0.72 -0.22 15.51
N MET A 114 0.23 -0.93 14.90
CA MET A 114 -0.02 -1.67 13.65
C MET A 114 -1.18 -2.67 13.76
N LYS A 115 -1.41 -3.21 14.95
CA LYS A 115 -2.52 -4.15 15.22
C LYS A 115 -3.89 -3.45 15.24
N ASP A 116 -3.90 -2.15 15.49
CA ASP A 116 -5.11 -1.34 15.59
C ASP A 116 -5.55 -0.80 14.22
N TYR A 117 -4.65 -0.80 13.23
CA TYR A 117 -4.98 -0.43 11.85
C TYR A 117 -5.79 -1.54 11.17
N ARG A 118 -7.12 -1.50 11.35
CA ARG A 118 -8.06 -2.53 10.89
C ARG A 118 -8.03 -2.77 9.38
N PHE A 119 -7.62 -1.79 8.59
CA PHE A 119 -7.49 -1.92 7.14
C PHE A 119 -6.36 -2.87 6.69
N PHE A 120 -5.47 -3.31 7.59
CA PHE A 120 -4.53 -4.41 7.35
C PHE A 120 -5.10 -5.77 7.72
N SER A 121 -6.28 -5.83 8.35
CA SER A 121 -6.85 -7.10 8.78
C SER A 121 -7.23 -7.98 7.57
N TYR A 122 -6.95 -9.27 7.67
CA TYR A 122 -7.38 -10.28 6.69
C TYR A 122 -8.89 -10.24 6.40
N PHE A 123 -9.69 -9.82 7.37
CA PHE A 123 -11.14 -9.73 7.25
C PHE A 123 -11.63 -8.44 6.60
N TYR A 124 -10.76 -7.43 6.50
CA TYR A 124 -11.10 -6.18 5.83
C TYR A 124 -10.90 -6.36 4.31
N LYS A 125 -11.97 -6.28 3.56
CA LYS A 125 -12.02 -6.63 2.12
C LYS A 125 -12.24 -5.43 1.22
N ASP A 126 -12.46 -4.27 1.83
CA ASP A 126 -12.71 -3.06 1.10
C ASP A 126 -11.41 -2.28 0.92
N SER A 127 -11.29 -1.60 -0.21
CA SER A 127 -10.26 -0.59 -0.37
C SER A 127 -10.66 0.69 0.36
N LEU A 128 -9.67 1.45 0.81
CA LEU A 128 -9.91 2.79 1.35
C LEU A 128 -10.17 3.75 0.19
N GLN A 129 -11.36 4.35 0.17
CA GLN A 129 -11.76 5.29 -0.88
C GLN A 129 -11.30 6.70 -0.53
N MET A 130 -10.50 7.30 -1.40
CA MET A 130 -9.97 8.64 -1.22
C MET A 130 -10.71 9.70 -2.02
N THR A 131 -10.74 10.91 -1.47
CA THR A 131 -11.06 12.12 -2.23
C THR A 131 -9.83 12.59 -3.04
N SER A 132 -10.03 13.49 -4.00
CA SER A 132 -8.91 14.11 -4.73
C SER A 132 -7.98 14.89 -3.81
N GLU A 133 -8.52 15.58 -2.79
CA GLU A 133 -7.71 16.30 -1.81
C GLU A 133 -6.84 15.36 -0.95
N GLU A 134 -7.40 14.23 -0.52
CA GLU A 134 -6.65 13.20 0.22
C GLU A 134 -5.54 12.59 -0.66
N TRP A 135 -5.82 12.36 -1.94
CA TRP A 135 -4.81 11.91 -2.90
C TRP A 135 -3.63 12.88 -3.00
N GLU A 136 -3.89 14.17 -3.18
CA GLU A 136 -2.84 15.18 -3.28
C GLU A 136 -1.99 15.24 -2.02
N ARG A 137 -2.62 15.23 -0.85
CA ARG A 137 -1.95 15.26 0.46
C ARG A 137 -1.08 14.03 0.69
N ILE A 138 -1.61 12.85 0.42
CA ILE A 138 -0.90 11.58 0.57
C ILE A 138 0.24 11.48 -0.45
N SER A 139 0.01 11.87 -1.70
CA SER A 139 1.05 11.87 -2.73
C SER A 139 2.21 12.81 -2.40
N LEU A 140 1.92 13.98 -1.84
CA LEU A 140 2.97 14.90 -1.39
C LEU A 140 3.81 14.27 -0.26
N LEU A 141 3.17 13.66 0.73
CA LEU A 141 3.84 12.99 1.85
C LEU A 141 4.75 11.84 1.37
N ILE A 142 4.26 11.03 0.44
CA ILE A 142 5.02 9.92 -0.13
C ILE A 142 6.21 10.44 -0.94
N ASN A 143 6.01 11.50 -1.71
CA ASN A 143 7.09 12.09 -2.50
C ASN A 143 8.18 12.68 -1.60
N GLN A 144 7.84 13.33 -0.51
CA GLN A 144 8.81 13.81 0.48
C GLN A 144 9.60 12.66 1.11
N MET A 145 8.91 11.58 1.50
CA MET A 145 9.57 10.38 2.02
C MET A 145 10.56 9.78 1.01
N ARG A 146 10.16 9.75 -0.28
CA ARG A 146 11.01 9.24 -1.36
C ARG A 146 12.24 10.13 -1.58
N SER A 147 12.09 11.45 -1.54
CA SER A 147 13.22 12.39 -1.64
C SER A 147 14.22 12.19 -0.52
N GLU A 148 13.76 11.97 0.72
CA GLU A 148 14.66 11.65 1.84
C GLU A 148 15.49 10.40 1.58
N LEU A 149 14.89 9.35 1.02
CA LEU A 149 15.62 8.11 0.68
C LEU A 149 16.66 8.32 -0.43
N GLN A 150 16.47 9.30 -1.32
CA GLN A 150 17.36 9.57 -2.45
C GLN A 150 18.47 10.57 -2.09
N GLU A 151 18.18 11.55 -1.26
CA GLU A 151 19.06 12.69 -1.00
C GLU A 151 19.86 12.55 0.29
N ASN A 152 19.35 11.74 1.24
CA ASN A 152 19.91 11.62 2.59
C ASN A 152 20.23 10.17 2.98
N GLU A 153 20.62 9.33 2.02
CA GLU A 153 20.85 7.89 2.24
C GLU A 153 21.87 7.59 3.33
N ASP A 154 22.89 8.44 3.51
CA ASP A 154 23.94 8.29 4.51
C ASP A 154 23.61 8.98 5.85
N SER A 155 22.45 9.61 5.98
CA SER A 155 22.09 10.33 7.20
C SER A 155 21.79 9.36 8.36
N PRO A 156 22.43 9.53 9.53
CA PRO A 156 22.15 8.70 10.69
C PRO A 156 20.71 8.87 11.21
N SER A 157 20.02 9.95 10.86
CA SER A 157 18.63 10.22 11.21
C SER A 157 17.63 9.73 10.17
N LEU A 158 18.05 9.25 9.01
CA LEU A 158 17.18 8.84 7.91
C LEU A 158 16.09 7.88 8.37
N ARG A 159 16.46 6.84 9.13
CA ARG A 159 15.49 5.85 9.63
C ARG A 159 14.38 6.51 10.47
N GLY A 160 14.72 7.42 11.37
CA GLY A 160 13.74 8.14 12.20
C GLY A 160 12.83 9.04 11.38
N VAL A 161 13.37 9.74 10.38
CA VAL A 161 12.59 10.57 9.46
C VAL A 161 11.60 9.71 8.66
N ILE A 162 12.06 8.61 8.07
CA ILE A 162 11.19 7.69 7.32
C ILE A 162 10.10 7.07 8.20
N GLN A 163 10.44 6.68 9.43
CA GLN A 163 9.47 6.19 10.41
C GLN A 163 8.41 7.25 10.72
N GLY A 164 8.79 8.51 10.88
CA GLY A 164 7.87 9.62 11.12
C GLY A 164 6.90 9.84 9.96
N TYR A 165 7.40 9.87 8.74
CA TYR A 165 6.56 9.97 7.53
C TYR A 165 5.62 8.78 7.38
N LEU A 166 6.12 7.57 7.58
CA LEU A 166 5.32 6.35 7.49
C LEU A 166 4.20 6.35 8.52
N HIS A 167 4.48 6.73 9.76
CA HIS A 167 3.47 6.84 10.80
C HIS A 167 2.39 7.87 10.43
N ALA A 168 2.78 9.06 9.99
CA ALA A 168 1.84 10.07 9.51
C ALA A 168 0.96 9.54 8.37
N LEU A 169 1.54 8.82 7.40
CA LEU A 169 0.80 8.21 6.30
C LEU A 169 -0.23 7.19 6.79
N LEU A 170 0.14 6.34 7.75
CA LEU A 170 -0.75 5.34 8.34
C LEU A 170 -1.91 5.99 9.10
N GLU A 171 -1.66 7.11 9.80
CA GLU A 171 -2.72 7.88 10.45
C GLU A 171 -3.68 8.54 9.44
N TYR A 172 -3.19 8.99 8.27
CA TYR A 172 -4.08 9.43 7.19
C TYR A 172 -4.95 8.28 6.68
N CYS A 173 -4.37 7.10 6.46
CA CYS A 173 -5.14 5.91 6.07
C CYS A 173 -6.19 5.54 7.13
N ASN A 174 -5.83 5.59 8.40
CA ASN A 174 -6.75 5.32 9.50
C ASN A 174 -7.91 6.32 9.57
N ARG A 175 -7.65 7.59 9.31
CA ARG A 175 -8.70 8.62 9.22
C ARG A 175 -9.68 8.32 8.09
N ILE A 176 -9.20 7.91 6.92
CA ILE A 176 -10.03 7.50 5.79
C ILE A 176 -10.88 6.27 6.16
N TYR A 177 -10.26 5.28 6.80
CA TYR A 177 -10.94 4.09 7.28
C TYR A 177 -12.09 4.41 8.24
N LEU A 178 -11.84 5.23 9.25
CA LEU A 178 -12.84 5.62 10.25
C LEU A 178 -14.01 6.40 9.62
N ARG A 179 -13.74 7.32 8.69
CA ARG A 179 -14.76 8.04 7.92
C ARG A 179 -15.63 7.06 7.12
N GLN A 180 -15.02 6.09 6.46
CA GLN A 180 -15.72 5.10 5.64
C GLN A 180 -16.63 4.22 6.50
N LYS A 181 -16.15 3.76 7.64
CA LYS A 181 -16.93 2.97 8.62
C LYS A 181 -18.14 3.73 9.16
N SER A 182 -17.95 4.98 9.58
CA SER A 182 -19.07 5.81 10.05
C SER A 182 -20.16 6.00 8.99
N SER A 183 -19.76 6.12 7.73
CA SER A 183 -20.70 6.23 6.62
C SER A 183 -21.47 4.94 6.34
N GLU A 184 -20.84 3.78 6.50
CA GLU A 184 -21.49 2.47 6.36
C GLU A 184 -22.49 2.21 7.48
N GLU A 185 -22.15 2.54 8.72
CA GLU A 185 -23.03 2.39 9.88
C GLU A 185 -24.26 3.29 9.78
N ALA A 186 -24.10 4.54 9.33
CA ALA A 186 -25.22 5.46 9.10
C ALA A 186 -26.18 4.92 8.04
N ARG A 187 -25.67 4.41 6.92
CA ARG A 187 -26.51 3.82 5.85
C ARG A 187 -27.26 2.57 6.36
N SER A 188 -26.62 1.73 7.13
CA SER A 188 -27.25 0.52 7.67
C SER A 188 -28.36 0.84 8.65
N SER A 189 -28.25 1.91 9.45
CA SER A 189 -29.29 2.35 10.38
C SER A 189 -30.51 2.98 9.67
N ASP A 190 -30.30 3.59 8.50
CA ASP A 190 -31.43 4.19 7.73
C ASP A 190 -32.23 3.13 6.94
N ILE A 191 -31.64 1.98 6.63
CA ILE A 191 -32.34 0.86 5.95
C ILE A 191 -33.24 0.09 6.95
N LEU A 192 -32.96 0.17 8.22
CA LEU A 192 -33.72 -0.54 9.29
C LEU A 192 -34.89 0.27 9.88
N LYS A 193 -35.13 1.48 9.39
CA LYS A 193 -36.30 2.32 9.71
C LYS A 193 -37.35 2.24 8.63
#